data_63805faa38f3da72ab06ae26fbf2f75e
#
_entry.id   63805faa38f3da72ab06ae26fbf2f75e
#
_cell.length_a   1.000
_cell.length_b   1.000
_cell.length_c   1.000
_cell.angle_alpha   90.00
_cell.angle_beta   90.00
_cell.angle_gamma   90.00
#
_symmetry.space_group_name_H-M   'P 1'
#
loop_
_entity.id
_entity.type
_entity.pdbx_description
1 polymer ?
#
loop_
_entity_poly.entity_id
_entity_poly.type
_entity_poly.pdbx_seq_one_letter_code
_entity_poly.pdbx_strand_id
1 'polypeptide(L)'
;MDYYGPMVLSHSFRTVALATVIAAAVHSAWAQKPVGESRPPSESSSSVASNPALDAELFYEIFLGEISARTGDPGAGYAFMLEAARRSADGQLYQRAADIALQSRSGEYALAAARAWKEALPQSREANQYVLQILIALNRIAETPELLRQEL
;
A
#
# COMPACT_ATOMS: atom_id res chain seq x y z
N MET A 1 42.16 40.20 6.73
CA MET A 1 41.31 40.92 5.77
C MET A 1 39.99 40.14 5.72
N ASP A 2 39.13 40.72 6.48
CA ASP A 2 37.77 40.29 6.74
C ASP A 2 36.89 40.41 5.54
N TYR A 3 35.91 39.51 5.37
CA TYR A 3 34.57 39.81 4.88
C TYR A 3 33.56 38.74 5.29
N TYR A 4 32.98 38.99 6.46
CA TYR A 4 31.68 38.41 6.84
C TYR A 4 30.56 39.23 6.20
N GLY A 5 29.64 38.57 5.50
CA GLY A 5 28.36 39.14 5.08
C GLY A 5 27.22 38.29 5.59
N PRO A 6 26.35 38.77 6.47
CA PRO A 6 25.19 38.03 6.93
C PRO A 6 24.05 38.19 5.93
N MET A 7 23.55 37.08 5.40
CA MET A 7 22.35 37.03 4.58
C MET A 7 21.12 36.91 5.49
N VAL A 8 20.38 37.96 5.55
CA VAL A 8 19.16 38.16 6.36
C VAL A 8 18.03 37.31 5.79
N LEU A 9 17.48 36.41 6.61
CA LEU A 9 16.22 35.72 6.35
C LEU A 9 15.05 36.68 6.51
N SER A 10 14.37 36.98 5.42
CA SER A 10 13.08 37.65 5.44
C SER A 10 11.95 36.63 5.65
N HIS A 11 11.39 36.64 6.86
CA HIS A 11 10.17 35.93 7.20
C HIS A 11 8.96 36.77 6.80
N SER A 12 8.27 36.34 5.74
CA SER A 12 6.94 36.92 5.47
C SER A 12 5.84 36.00 6.02
N PHE A 13 5.47 36.28 7.28
CA PHE A 13 4.20 35.81 7.84
C PHE A 13 3.05 36.55 7.16
N ARG A 14 2.25 35.87 6.40
CA ARG A 14 0.93 36.34 5.99
C ARG A 14 -0.15 35.66 6.81
N THR A 15 -0.48 36.32 7.89
CA THR A 15 -1.75 36.16 8.62
C THR A 15 -2.92 36.51 7.70
N VAL A 16 -3.83 35.59 7.49
CA VAL A 16 -5.16 35.87 6.93
C VAL A 16 -6.19 35.58 8.01
N ALA A 17 -6.85 36.67 8.38
CA ALA A 17 -7.88 36.71 9.40
C ALA A 17 -9.24 36.19 8.89
N LEU A 18 -9.91 35.52 9.79
CA LEU A 18 -11.35 35.50 10.12
C LEU A 18 -12.36 36.04 9.10
N ALA A 19 -13.32 35.20 8.74
CA ALA A 19 -14.68 35.63 8.47
C ALA A 19 -15.67 34.60 9.01
N THR A 20 -16.24 34.90 10.14
CA THR A 20 -17.46 34.36 10.72
C THR A 20 -18.66 34.74 9.86
N VAL A 21 -19.45 33.75 9.40
CA VAL A 21 -20.82 33.99 8.93
C VAL A 21 -21.76 33.06 9.69
N ILE A 22 -22.57 33.69 10.52
CA ILE A 22 -23.77 33.17 11.18
C ILE A 22 -24.92 33.20 10.16
N ALA A 23 -25.60 32.09 9.95
CA ALA A 23 -26.94 32.09 9.36
C ALA A 23 -27.71 30.85 9.84
N ALA A 24 -28.54 31.06 10.82
CA ALA A 24 -30.02 30.99 10.77
C ALA A 24 -30.62 29.58 10.51
N ALA A 25 -31.23 29.10 11.58
CA ALA A 25 -32.15 27.97 11.68
C ALA A 25 -33.29 28.03 10.66
N VAL A 26 -33.52 26.89 10.01
CA VAL A 26 -34.82 26.60 9.40
C VAL A 26 -35.28 25.25 9.97
N HIS A 27 -36.25 25.34 10.88
CA HIS A 27 -37.00 24.21 11.35
C HIS A 27 -38.01 23.82 10.29
N SER A 28 -37.81 22.71 9.63
CA SER A 28 -38.86 22.08 8.81
C SER A 28 -39.33 20.83 9.53
N ALA A 29 -40.51 20.97 10.13
CA ALA A 29 -41.29 19.87 10.68
C ALA A 29 -41.67 18.92 9.52
N TRP A 30 -41.15 17.71 9.55
CA TRP A 30 -41.61 16.62 8.69
C TRP A 30 -42.58 15.77 9.49
N ALA A 31 -43.82 15.79 9.05
CA ALA A 31 -44.90 14.99 9.55
C ALA A 31 -44.59 13.50 9.48
N GLN A 32 -44.76 12.83 10.61
CA GLN A 32 -44.74 11.39 10.74
C GLN A 32 -45.89 10.79 9.93
N LYS A 33 -45.55 9.94 8.96
CA LYS A 33 -46.50 9.00 8.36
C LYS A 33 -46.48 7.68 9.12
N PRO A 34 -47.63 7.05 9.36
CA PRO A 34 -47.70 5.87 10.22
C PRO A 34 -47.21 4.60 9.51
N VAL A 35 -46.55 3.84 10.30
CA VAL A 35 -46.37 2.38 10.31
C VAL A 35 -46.97 1.60 9.15
N GLY A 36 -46.11 1.10 8.27
CA GLY A 36 -46.34 -0.01 7.38
C GLY A 36 -45.22 -1.01 7.55
N GLU A 37 -45.61 -2.16 8.07
CA GLU A 37 -45.05 -3.51 7.96
C GLU A 37 -43.54 -3.64 7.73
N SER A 38 -42.87 -3.98 8.79
CA SER A 38 -41.46 -4.31 8.86
C SER A 38 -41.17 -5.59 8.07
N ARG A 39 -40.72 -5.43 6.82
CA ARG A 39 -39.99 -6.49 6.17
C ARG A 39 -38.56 -6.45 6.73
N PRO A 40 -38.06 -7.54 7.35
CA PRO A 40 -36.68 -7.55 7.81
C PRO A 40 -35.76 -7.32 6.62
N PRO A 41 -34.76 -6.45 6.74
CA PRO A 41 -33.73 -6.34 5.71
C PRO A 41 -33.07 -7.70 5.60
N SER A 42 -33.13 -8.27 4.40
CA SER A 42 -32.27 -9.41 4.06
C SER A 42 -30.83 -8.94 4.14
N GLU A 43 -30.24 -9.10 5.30
CA GLU A 43 -28.78 -8.97 5.47
C GLU A 43 -28.09 -10.12 4.76
N SER A 44 -28.03 -10.02 3.44
CA SER A 44 -27.09 -10.75 2.62
C SER A 44 -25.80 -9.95 2.51
N SER A 45 -25.34 -9.44 3.63
CA SER A 45 -23.94 -9.07 3.78
C SER A 45 -23.23 -10.37 4.15
N SER A 46 -22.71 -11.05 3.15
CA SER A 46 -21.58 -11.96 3.35
C SER A 46 -20.42 -11.12 3.86
N SER A 47 -20.49 -10.73 5.13
CA SER A 47 -19.32 -10.29 5.86
C SER A 47 -18.41 -11.51 5.90
N VAL A 48 -17.43 -11.54 5.00
CA VAL A 48 -16.21 -12.29 5.26
C VAL A 48 -15.85 -11.90 6.68
N ALA A 49 -15.99 -12.84 7.60
CA ALA A 49 -15.68 -12.59 9.00
C ALA A 49 -14.17 -12.31 9.04
N SER A 50 -13.82 -11.03 8.93
CA SER A 50 -12.45 -10.58 9.14
C SER A 50 -12.09 -10.98 10.57
N ASN A 51 -11.07 -11.82 10.71
CA ASN A 51 -10.58 -12.21 12.03
C ASN A 51 -9.76 -11.01 12.57
N PRO A 52 -10.26 -10.28 13.58
CA PRO A 52 -9.59 -9.08 14.08
C PRO A 52 -8.15 -9.33 14.54
N ALA A 53 -7.87 -10.55 15.01
CA ALA A 53 -6.52 -10.94 15.43
C ALA A 53 -5.58 -11.08 14.23
N LEU A 54 -6.04 -11.64 13.10
CA LEU A 54 -5.27 -11.73 11.87
C LEU A 54 -5.04 -10.34 11.27
N ASP A 55 -6.04 -9.47 11.30
CA ASP A 55 -5.92 -8.10 10.80
C ASP A 55 -4.91 -7.30 11.62
N ALA A 56 -4.92 -7.45 12.96
CA ALA A 56 -3.97 -6.76 13.84
C ALA A 56 -2.52 -7.27 13.64
N GLU A 57 -2.34 -8.57 13.48
CA GLU A 57 -1.02 -9.18 13.25
C GLU A 57 -0.47 -8.79 11.88
N LEU A 58 -1.31 -8.85 10.84
CA LEU A 58 -0.95 -8.43 9.50
C LEU A 58 -0.54 -6.93 9.48
N PHE A 59 -1.33 -6.08 10.15
CA PHE A 59 -0.98 -4.67 10.28
C PHE A 59 0.37 -4.47 10.96
N TYR A 60 0.63 -5.22 12.04
CA TYR A 60 1.90 -5.14 12.76
C TYR A 60 3.09 -5.58 11.89
N GLU A 61 2.95 -6.64 11.12
CA GLU A 61 3.99 -7.10 10.17
C GLU A 61 4.29 -6.05 9.10
N ILE A 62 3.25 -5.48 8.48
CA ILE A 62 3.40 -4.41 7.49
C ILE A 62 4.10 -3.20 8.11
N PHE A 63 3.69 -2.81 9.32
CA PHE A 63 4.28 -1.67 10.02
C PHE A 63 5.75 -1.89 10.35
N LEU A 64 6.10 -3.07 10.88
CA LEU A 64 7.50 -3.44 11.12
C LEU A 64 8.31 -3.47 9.82
N GLY A 65 7.73 -4.01 8.74
CA GLY A 65 8.35 -4.05 7.43
C GLY A 65 8.71 -2.65 6.92
N GLU A 66 7.77 -1.71 6.99
CA GLU A 66 8.01 -0.33 6.56
C GLU A 66 9.03 0.40 7.42
N ILE A 67 8.96 0.24 8.75
CA ILE A 67 9.94 0.86 9.65
C ILE A 67 11.33 0.30 9.39
N SER A 68 11.48 -1.03 9.36
CA SER A 68 12.78 -1.68 9.14
C SER A 68 13.41 -1.24 7.81
N ALA A 69 12.62 -1.21 6.73
CA ALA A 69 13.08 -0.75 5.43
C ALA A 69 13.61 0.70 5.45
N ARG A 70 13.01 1.58 6.27
CA ARG A 70 13.39 2.99 6.38
C ARG A 70 14.52 3.26 7.38
N THR A 71 14.67 2.42 8.39
CA THR A 71 15.65 2.61 9.46
C THR A 71 16.99 1.93 9.21
N GLY A 72 17.19 1.38 7.99
CA GLY A 72 18.48 0.85 7.56
C GLY A 72 18.61 -0.67 7.68
N ASP A 73 17.50 -1.38 7.96
CA ASP A 73 17.44 -2.84 7.87
C ASP A 73 16.46 -3.30 6.77
N PRO A 74 16.86 -3.14 5.49
CA PRO A 74 16.00 -3.54 4.38
C PRO A 74 15.81 -5.07 4.30
N GLY A 75 16.71 -5.86 4.89
CA GLY A 75 16.57 -7.31 4.97
C GLY A 75 15.39 -7.72 5.84
N ALA A 76 15.28 -7.17 7.05
CA ALA A 76 14.13 -7.36 7.91
C ALA A 76 12.85 -6.78 7.28
N GLY A 77 12.94 -5.58 6.68
CA GLY A 77 11.84 -4.96 5.96
C GLY A 77 11.25 -5.86 4.86
N TYR A 78 12.12 -6.44 4.05
CA TYR A 78 11.77 -7.43 3.03
C TYR A 78 11.08 -8.65 3.62
N ALA A 79 11.65 -9.23 4.69
CA ALA A 79 11.14 -10.45 5.28
C ALA A 79 9.72 -10.27 5.86
N PHE A 80 9.50 -9.22 6.64
CA PHE A 80 8.17 -8.90 7.18
C PHE A 80 7.15 -8.63 6.08
N MET A 81 7.52 -7.86 5.07
CA MET A 81 6.61 -7.52 3.98
C MET A 81 6.25 -8.75 3.13
N LEU A 82 7.22 -9.64 2.87
CA LEU A 82 6.96 -10.88 2.12
C LEU A 82 6.07 -11.84 2.91
N GLU A 83 6.25 -11.93 4.23
CA GLU A 83 5.41 -12.75 5.08
C GLU A 83 3.97 -12.23 5.12
N ALA A 84 3.80 -10.93 5.32
CA ALA A 84 2.50 -10.27 5.23
C ALA A 84 1.81 -10.53 3.88
N ALA A 85 2.57 -10.47 2.78
CA ALA A 85 2.09 -10.75 1.44
C ALA A 85 1.58 -12.20 1.28
N ARG A 86 2.33 -13.16 1.80
CA ARG A 86 1.97 -14.60 1.75
C ARG A 86 0.69 -14.89 2.53
N ARG A 87 0.53 -14.27 3.69
CA ARG A 87 -0.64 -14.46 4.56
C ARG A 87 -1.91 -13.85 4.02
N SER A 88 -1.79 -12.69 3.37
CA SER A 88 -2.94 -11.96 2.81
C SER A 88 -3.25 -12.30 1.36
N ALA A 89 -2.30 -12.92 0.64
CA ALA A 89 -2.31 -13.08 -0.82
C ALA A 89 -2.50 -11.73 -1.56
N ASP A 90 -1.97 -10.65 -1.00
CA ASP A 90 -2.09 -9.31 -1.56
C ASP A 90 -0.92 -9.00 -2.49
N GLY A 91 -1.22 -8.77 -3.77
CA GLY A 91 -0.23 -8.44 -4.79
C GLY A 91 0.58 -7.18 -4.48
N GLN A 92 -0.03 -6.18 -3.84
CA GLN A 92 0.66 -4.94 -3.49
C GLN A 92 1.75 -5.17 -2.44
N LEU A 93 1.54 -6.08 -1.50
CA LEU A 93 2.54 -6.42 -0.49
C LEU A 93 3.71 -7.21 -1.11
N TYR A 94 3.44 -8.13 -2.05
CA TYR A 94 4.50 -8.78 -2.82
C TYR A 94 5.34 -7.77 -3.61
N GLN A 95 4.67 -6.85 -4.30
CA GLN A 95 5.34 -5.77 -5.02
C GLN A 95 6.21 -4.96 -4.06
N ARG A 96 5.66 -4.57 -2.90
CA ARG A 96 6.39 -3.79 -1.91
C ARG A 96 7.64 -4.52 -1.39
N ALA A 97 7.54 -5.83 -1.14
CA ALA A 97 8.69 -6.65 -0.76
C ALA A 97 9.78 -6.63 -1.84
N ALA A 98 9.40 -6.81 -3.11
CA ALA A 98 10.33 -6.73 -4.24
C ALA A 98 10.98 -5.34 -4.36
N ASP A 99 10.22 -4.27 -4.16
CA ASP A 99 10.74 -2.89 -4.20
C ASP A 99 11.77 -2.62 -3.11
N ILE A 100 11.53 -3.09 -1.88
CA ILE A 100 12.48 -2.98 -0.78
C ILE A 100 13.79 -3.69 -1.15
N ALA A 101 13.70 -4.89 -1.74
CA ALA A 101 14.86 -5.64 -2.19
C ALA A 101 15.60 -4.93 -3.33
N LEU A 102 14.90 -4.34 -4.31
CA LEU A 102 15.51 -3.55 -5.38
C LEU A 102 16.23 -2.30 -4.84
N GLN A 103 15.60 -1.57 -3.93
CA GLN A 103 16.19 -0.38 -3.31
C GLN A 103 17.48 -0.70 -2.55
N SER A 104 17.55 -1.88 -1.93
CA SER A 104 18.75 -2.39 -1.27
C SER A 104 19.75 -3.09 -2.20
N ARG A 105 19.51 -3.01 -3.53
CA ARG A 105 20.32 -3.66 -4.57
C ARG A 105 20.40 -5.19 -4.44
N SER A 106 19.41 -5.79 -3.84
CA SER A 106 19.29 -7.24 -3.63
C SER A 106 18.39 -7.87 -4.70
N GLY A 107 18.84 -7.83 -5.97
CA GLY A 107 18.04 -8.24 -7.13
C GLY A 107 17.53 -9.69 -7.06
N GLU A 108 18.28 -10.61 -6.48
CA GLU A 108 17.83 -12.00 -6.31
C GLU A 108 16.66 -12.11 -5.32
N TYR A 109 16.66 -11.33 -4.23
CA TYR A 109 15.52 -11.27 -3.32
C TYR A 109 14.31 -10.62 -3.97
N ALA A 110 14.52 -9.60 -4.79
CA ALA A 110 13.43 -8.99 -5.56
C ALA A 110 12.80 -10.00 -6.53
N LEU A 111 13.63 -10.79 -7.22
CA LEU A 111 13.15 -11.86 -8.10
C LEU A 111 12.40 -12.94 -7.33
N ALA A 112 12.89 -13.30 -6.14
CA ALA A 112 12.22 -14.29 -5.29
C ALA A 112 10.83 -13.81 -4.85
N ALA A 113 10.68 -12.54 -4.45
CA ALA A 113 9.38 -11.96 -4.10
C ALA A 113 8.42 -11.92 -5.30
N ALA A 114 8.91 -11.50 -6.47
CA ALA A 114 8.10 -11.45 -7.69
C ALA A 114 7.64 -12.84 -8.15
N ARG A 115 8.48 -13.86 -8.00
CA ARG A 115 8.12 -15.25 -8.27
C ARG A 115 7.07 -15.78 -7.29
N ALA A 116 7.25 -15.49 -5.99
CA ALA A 116 6.26 -15.84 -4.98
C ALA A 116 4.92 -15.16 -5.24
N TRP A 117 4.93 -13.92 -5.72
CA TRP A 117 3.73 -13.23 -6.19
C TRP A 117 3.04 -14.00 -7.32
N LYS A 118 3.79 -14.36 -8.35
CA LYS A 118 3.27 -15.12 -9.49
C LYS A 118 2.70 -16.48 -9.07
N GLU A 119 3.36 -17.18 -8.14
CA GLU A 119 2.89 -18.45 -7.61
C GLU A 119 1.59 -18.30 -6.82
N ALA A 120 1.48 -17.26 -5.99
CA ALA A 120 0.27 -17.00 -5.20
C ALA A 120 -0.90 -16.50 -6.05
N LEU A 121 -0.63 -15.71 -7.09
CA LEU A 121 -1.61 -15.09 -7.97
C LEU A 121 -1.28 -15.38 -9.44
N PRO A 122 -1.48 -16.62 -9.94
CA PRO A 122 -1.03 -17.03 -11.27
C PRO A 122 -1.67 -16.25 -12.43
N GLN A 123 -2.85 -15.64 -12.19
CA GLN A 123 -3.59 -14.88 -13.18
C GLN A 123 -3.21 -13.38 -13.16
N SER A 124 -2.31 -12.96 -12.26
CA SER A 124 -1.89 -11.57 -12.19
C SER A 124 -0.91 -11.25 -13.32
N ARG A 125 -1.34 -10.36 -14.22
CA ARG A 125 -0.48 -9.82 -15.28
C ARG A 125 0.64 -8.97 -14.69
N GLU A 126 0.34 -8.24 -13.64
CA GLU A 126 1.30 -7.40 -12.93
C GLU A 126 2.46 -8.24 -12.38
N ALA A 127 2.16 -9.40 -11.77
CA ALA A 127 3.18 -10.31 -11.26
C ALA A 127 4.09 -10.81 -12.39
N ASN A 128 3.52 -11.22 -13.54
CA ASN A 128 4.30 -11.66 -14.69
C ASN A 128 5.20 -10.53 -15.23
N GLN A 129 4.65 -9.33 -15.39
CA GLN A 129 5.41 -8.17 -15.86
C GLN A 129 6.54 -7.83 -14.89
N TYR A 130 6.29 -7.91 -13.59
CA TYR A 130 7.29 -7.62 -12.58
C TYR A 130 8.45 -8.62 -12.59
N VAL A 131 8.15 -9.92 -12.72
CA VAL A 131 9.18 -10.96 -12.92
C VAL A 131 10.01 -10.68 -14.16
N LEU A 132 9.37 -10.36 -15.31
CA LEU A 132 10.06 -10.04 -16.56
C LEU A 132 10.99 -8.84 -16.42
N GLN A 133 10.51 -7.75 -15.81
CA GLN A 133 11.31 -6.54 -15.59
C GLN A 133 12.56 -6.84 -14.75
N ILE A 134 12.41 -7.60 -13.67
CA ILE A 134 13.53 -7.95 -12.82
C ILE A 134 14.53 -8.87 -13.53
N LEU A 135 14.06 -9.87 -14.28
CA LEU A 135 14.92 -10.75 -15.08
C LEU A 135 15.76 -9.97 -16.10
N ILE A 136 15.13 -9.01 -16.76
CA ILE A 136 15.85 -8.13 -17.72
C ILE A 136 16.87 -7.28 -16.98
N ALA A 137 16.50 -6.69 -15.83
CA ALA A 137 17.41 -5.88 -15.04
C ALA A 137 18.62 -6.68 -14.49
N LEU A 138 18.42 -7.97 -14.21
CA LEU A 138 19.48 -8.91 -13.79
C LEU A 138 20.25 -9.52 -14.96
N ASN A 139 19.94 -9.13 -16.21
CA ASN A 139 20.50 -9.71 -17.42
C ASN A 139 20.27 -11.23 -17.56
N ARG A 140 19.17 -11.74 -16.99
CA ARG A 140 18.78 -13.17 -17.05
C ARG A 140 17.77 -13.43 -18.17
N ILE A 141 18.07 -12.97 -19.37
CA ILE A 141 17.17 -13.00 -20.54
C ILE A 141 16.81 -14.44 -20.95
N ALA A 142 17.65 -15.40 -20.68
CA ALA A 142 17.41 -16.80 -21.02
C ALA A 142 16.17 -17.40 -20.32
N GLU A 143 15.70 -16.80 -19.22
CA GLU A 143 14.55 -17.25 -18.44
C GLU A 143 13.22 -16.58 -18.86
N THR A 144 13.27 -15.61 -19.76
CA THR A 144 12.08 -14.82 -20.15
C THR A 144 11.16 -15.52 -21.17
N PRO A 145 11.59 -16.46 -22.05
CA PRO A 145 10.74 -17.00 -23.11
C PRO A 145 9.47 -17.70 -22.61
N GLU A 146 9.56 -18.43 -21.51
CA GLU A 146 8.40 -19.14 -20.94
C GLU A 146 7.36 -18.17 -20.37
N LEU A 147 7.81 -17.08 -19.79
CA LEU A 147 6.94 -16.04 -19.23
C LEU A 147 6.23 -15.26 -20.34
N LEU A 148 6.92 -14.97 -21.43
CA LEU A 148 6.34 -14.28 -22.59
C LEU A 148 5.27 -15.12 -23.29
N ARG A 149 5.40 -16.44 -23.33
CA ARG A 149 4.37 -17.32 -23.89
C ARG A 149 3.06 -17.32 -23.08
N GLN A 150 3.13 -17.00 -21.81
CA GLN A 150 1.94 -16.93 -20.93
C GLN A 150 1.16 -15.61 -21.08
N GLU A 151 1.78 -14.59 -21.66
CA GLU A 151 1.17 -13.28 -21.89
C GLU A 151 0.49 -13.15 -23.28
N LEU A 152 0.76 -14.07 -24.20
CA LEU A 152 0.22 -14.09 -25.57
C LEU A 152 -1.05 -14.94 -25.67
#